data_6834cc55901c4326f0c368e09cd60f7c
#
_entry.id   6834cc55901c4326f0c368e09cd60f7c
#
_cell.length_a   1.000
_cell.length_b   1.000
_cell.length_c   1.000
_cell.angle_alpha   90.00
_cell.angle_beta   90.00
_cell.angle_gamma   90.00
#
_symmetry.space_group_name_H-M   'P 1'
#
loop_
_entity.id
_entity.type
_entity.pdbx_description
1 polymer ?
#
loop_
_entity_poly.entity_id
_entity_poly.type
_entity_poly.pdbx_seq_one_letter_code
_entity_poly.pdbx_strand_id
1 'polypeptide(L)'
;MKDIWSQQGRIALERDFWIAVMKAQRDLGVPIPAEAVKDYERVKGQIDLASIAKRERVTLHDVKARIEEFSDLAKRQFIHLGLTSRDLTENVEQLQILRSLKLVHFKAAAALLALAKQAELNRDLMITGRTHNVPAQPTTLGKRLAMFGEELLSAFTRLEELLNRYPVRGLKGAVGTQLDQLTLLGGDNGKVDQLESRVLKHLGFRASLSAVGQVYPRSLDFEVVTVLHQLGAAMASCATTLRLMAGAGLLTEGFQEGQVGSSAMPHKVNARNCERICGFGTILGGFVAMTTGLSGHQWNEGDVSCSVVRRVALPDSFFAIDGALETFITVMRQMEVFSAAIAAENERNLPFLATTTILMEAVKRGAGRETAHEAIKEHALAAAKALRSGSGDADLLARLAGDRRIGLGKKTLQAILSENVRFVGAAPHQVDAFLAEVHPLARKHRGAADYQPARLL
;
A
#
# COMPACT_ATOMS: atom_id res chain seq x y z
N MET A 1 -11.77 5.77 -5.81
CA MET A 1 -11.81 6.30 -4.43
C MET A 1 -12.81 7.45 -4.27
N LYS A 2 -12.75 8.49 -5.11
CA LYS A 2 -13.67 9.67 -5.05
C LYS A 2 -15.14 9.28 -4.97
N ASP A 3 -15.63 8.37 -5.80
CA ASP A 3 -17.04 7.98 -5.82
C ASP A 3 -17.50 7.30 -4.53
N ILE A 4 -16.58 6.64 -3.80
CA ILE A 4 -16.88 5.97 -2.53
C ILE A 4 -17.04 7.00 -1.40
N TRP A 5 -16.15 8.00 -1.35
CA TRP A 5 -16.08 8.95 -0.24
C TRP A 5 -16.76 10.30 -0.52
N SER A 6 -17.29 10.52 -1.72
CA SER A 6 -18.08 11.72 -2.00
C SER A 6 -19.40 11.71 -1.20
N GLN A 7 -19.95 12.89 -0.95
CA GLN A 7 -21.26 13.03 -0.30
C GLN A 7 -22.36 12.27 -1.06
N GLN A 8 -22.35 12.35 -2.39
CA GLN A 8 -23.30 11.65 -3.24
C GLN A 8 -23.11 10.13 -3.17
N GLY A 9 -21.85 9.64 -3.20
CA GLY A 9 -21.53 8.21 -3.05
C GLY A 9 -21.98 7.66 -1.71
N ARG A 10 -21.75 8.39 -0.62
CA ARG A 10 -22.23 8.02 0.71
C ARG A 10 -23.75 7.88 0.76
N ILE A 11 -24.50 8.88 0.25
CA ILE A 11 -25.97 8.87 0.24
C ILE A 11 -26.49 7.72 -0.62
N ALA A 12 -25.86 7.41 -1.74
CA ALA A 12 -26.21 6.25 -2.55
C ALA A 12 -26.09 4.94 -1.75
N LEU A 13 -25.02 4.79 -0.96
CA LEU A 13 -24.83 3.62 -0.07
C LEU A 13 -25.87 3.58 1.07
N GLU A 14 -26.23 4.72 1.64
CA GLU A 14 -27.28 4.82 2.66
C GLU A 14 -28.63 4.35 2.11
N ARG A 15 -28.96 4.73 0.89
CA ARG A 15 -30.20 4.28 0.22
C ARG A 15 -30.18 2.79 -0.11
N ASP A 16 -29.06 2.26 -0.58
CA ASP A 16 -28.89 0.81 -0.79
C ASP A 16 -29.05 0.05 0.53
N PHE A 17 -28.49 0.56 1.62
CA PHE A 17 -28.63 -0.02 2.95
C PHE A 17 -30.10 -0.04 3.42
N TRP A 18 -30.82 1.09 3.32
CA TRP A 18 -32.24 1.14 3.69
C TRP A 18 -33.11 0.18 2.88
N ILE A 19 -32.87 0.10 1.57
CA ILE A 19 -33.59 -0.83 0.69
C ILE A 19 -33.28 -2.28 1.09
N ALA A 20 -32.05 -2.61 1.43
CA ALA A 20 -31.68 -3.95 1.87
C ALA A 20 -32.39 -4.34 3.17
N VAL A 21 -32.40 -3.44 4.17
CA VAL A 21 -33.11 -3.65 5.44
C VAL A 21 -34.61 -3.81 5.19
N MET A 22 -35.23 -2.92 4.41
CA MET A 22 -36.66 -2.94 4.09
C MET A 22 -37.06 -4.26 3.41
N LYS A 23 -36.30 -4.75 2.44
CA LYS A 23 -36.53 -6.05 1.80
C LYS A 23 -36.46 -7.20 2.80
N ALA A 24 -35.41 -7.23 3.62
CA ALA A 24 -35.23 -8.28 4.60
C ALA A 24 -36.33 -8.27 5.68
N GLN A 25 -36.77 -7.09 6.14
CA GLN A 25 -37.89 -6.94 7.07
C GLN A 25 -39.19 -7.45 6.47
N ARG A 26 -39.51 -7.06 5.22
CA ARG A 26 -40.70 -7.56 4.52
C ARG A 26 -40.72 -9.07 4.40
N ASP A 27 -39.58 -9.68 4.01
CA ASP A 27 -39.46 -11.12 3.83
C ASP A 27 -39.57 -11.90 5.17
N LEU A 28 -39.43 -11.20 6.30
CA LEU A 28 -39.60 -11.74 7.65
C LEU A 28 -40.98 -11.44 8.26
N GLY A 29 -41.89 -10.82 7.48
CA GLY A 29 -43.27 -10.64 7.86
C GLY A 29 -43.62 -9.22 8.34
N VAL A 30 -42.71 -8.25 8.27
CA VAL A 30 -43.05 -6.84 8.50
C VAL A 30 -43.99 -6.38 7.37
N PRO A 31 -45.11 -5.69 7.67
CA PRO A 31 -46.11 -5.31 6.65
C PRO A 31 -45.65 -4.17 5.76
N ILE A 32 -44.66 -4.42 4.92
CA ILE A 32 -44.11 -3.51 3.91
C ILE A 32 -44.65 -3.91 2.53
N PRO A 33 -45.41 -3.05 1.81
CA PRO A 33 -45.90 -3.36 0.48
C PRO A 33 -44.75 -3.58 -0.52
N ALA A 34 -44.89 -4.55 -1.40
CA ALA A 34 -43.90 -4.81 -2.44
C ALA A 34 -43.68 -3.59 -3.38
N GLU A 35 -44.72 -2.84 -3.63
CA GLU A 35 -44.68 -1.60 -4.41
C GLU A 35 -43.86 -0.52 -3.73
N ALA A 36 -43.86 -0.44 -2.39
CA ALA A 36 -43.03 0.52 -1.68
C ALA A 36 -41.53 0.25 -1.94
N VAL A 37 -41.10 -1.03 -1.97
CA VAL A 37 -39.74 -1.39 -2.32
C VAL A 37 -39.37 -0.91 -3.73
N LYS A 38 -40.23 -1.18 -4.71
CA LYS A 38 -40.04 -0.76 -6.11
C LYS A 38 -39.96 0.76 -6.24
N ASP A 39 -40.79 1.50 -5.50
CA ASP A 39 -40.79 2.97 -5.52
C ASP A 39 -39.45 3.54 -5.01
N TYR A 40 -38.91 3.02 -3.91
CA TYR A 40 -37.60 3.40 -3.41
C TYR A 40 -36.47 3.02 -4.38
N GLU A 41 -36.51 1.82 -4.98
CA GLU A 41 -35.53 1.39 -5.98
C GLU A 41 -35.54 2.29 -7.21
N ARG A 42 -36.70 2.71 -7.68
CA ARG A 42 -36.88 3.57 -8.85
C ARG A 42 -36.20 4.95 -8.65
N VAL A 43 -36.27 5.50 -7.45
CA VAL A 43 -35.75 6.85 -7.15
C VAL A 43 -34.40 6.87 -6.44
N LYS A 44 -33.80 5.72 -6.14
CA LYS A 44 -32.58 5.66 -5.33
C LYS A 44 -31.39 6.45 -5.91
N GLY A 45 -31.33 6.61 -7.23
CA GLY A 45 -30.29 7.39 -7.92
C GLY A 45 -30.56 8.90 -7.99
N GLN A 46 -31.76 9.35 -7.62
CA GLN A 46 -32.18 10.77 -7.71
C GLN A 46 -31.79 11.49 -6.40
N ILE A 47 -30.50 11.79 -6.20
CA ILE A 47 -29.98 12.44 -4.98
C ILE A 47 -29.99 13.96 -5.17
N ASP A 48 -30.83 14.66 -4.38
CA ASP A 48 -30.89 16.12 -4.35
C ASP A 48 -30.19 16.65 -3.09
N LEU A 49 -28.90 16.96 -3.22
CA LEU A 49 -28.09 17.51 -2.12
C LEU A 49 -28.60 18.85 -1.60
N ALA A 50 -29.19 19.68 -2.47
CA ALA A 50 -29.71 20.98 -2.06
C ALA A 50 -30.99 20.82 -1.22
N SER A 51 -31.89 19.90 -1.60
CA SER A 51 -33.08 19.54 -0.81
C SER A 51 -32.69 18.96 0.56
N ILE A 52 -31.70 18.04 0.61
CA ILE A 52 -31.19 17.48 1.87
C ILE A 52 -30.65 18.58 2.78
N ALA A 53 -29.77 19.46 2.26
CA ALA A 53 -29.20 20.56 3.04
C ALA A 53 -30.26 21.55 3.56
N LYS A 54 -31.32 21.82 2.76
CA LYS A 54 -32.45 22.64 3.19
C LYS A 54 -33.19 22.02 4.39
N ARG A 55 -33.45 20.72 4.33
CA ARG A 55 -34.11 19.96 5.41
C ARG A 55 -33.23 19.89 6.66
N GLU A 56 -31.92 19.65 6.50
CA GLU A 56 -30.97 19.57 7.62
C GLU A 56 -30.90 20.89 8.41
N ARG A 57 -30.99 22.06 7.74
CA ARG A 57 -31.05 23.35 8.43
C ARG A 57 -32.30 23.51 9.32
N VAL A 58 -33.37 22.81 9.02
CA VAL A 58 -34.62 22.85 9.81
C VAL A 58 -34.61 21.77 10.89
N THR A 59 -34.22 20.57 10.55
CA THR A 59 -34.26 19.42 11.47
C THR A 59 -33.06 19.39 12.42
N LEU A 60 -31.97 20.09 12.09
CA LEU A 60 -30.67 20.04 12.79
C LEU A 60 -30.16 18.59 12.96
N HIS A 61 -30.57 17.70 12.03
CA HIS A 61 -30.24 16.29 12.09
C HIS A 61 -30.08 15.74 10.67
N ASP A 62 -28.86 15.34 10.34
CA ASP A 62 -28.43 14.91 9.02
C ASP A 62 -29.15 13.64 8.51
N VAL A 63 -29.27 12.60 9.33
CA VAL A 63 -29.98 11.35 8.94
C VAL A 63 -31.46 11.62 8.75
N LYS A 64 -32.09 12.42 9.61
CA LYS A 64 -33.52 12.78 9.47
C LYS A 64 -33.79 13.49 8.17
N ALA A 65 -32.95 14.44 7.77
CA ALA A 65 -33.06 15.16 6.51
C ALA A 65 -33.01 14.22 5.30
N ARG A 66 -32.10 13.23 5.33
CA ARG A 66 -31.98 12.21 4.28
C ARG A 66 -33.13 11.21 4.23
N ILE A 67 -33.70 10.84 5.40
CA ILE A 67 -34.93 10.03 5.47
C ILE A 67 -36.09 10.75 4.81
N GLU A 68 -36.31 12.03 5.15
CA GLU A 68 -37.40 12.83 4.61
C GLU A 68 -37.29 13.01 3.11
N GLU A 69 -36.09 13.38 2.61
CA GLU A 69 -35.86 13.57 1.19
C GLU A 69 -36.14 12.28 0.39
N PHE A 70 -35.61 11.14 0.85
CA PHE A 70 -35.78 9.87 0.14
C PHE A 70 -37.22 9.35 0.21
N SER A 71 -37.89 9.56 1.34
CA SER A 71 -39.31 9.19 1.54
C SER A 71 -40.24 10.04 0.66
N ASP A 72 -39.96 11.33 0.52
CA ASP A 72 -40.76 12.23 -0.35
C ASP A 72 -40.57 11.89 -1.82
N LEU A 73 -39.35 11.57 -2.26
CA LEU A 73 -39.09 11.11 -3.63
C LEU A 73 -39.82 9.80 -3.95
N ALA A 74 -39.84 8.87 -3.03
CA ALA A 74 -40.51 7.58 -3.16
C ALA A 74 -42.03 7.69 -2.94
N LYS A 75 -42.50 8.78 -2.29
CA LYS A 75 -43.89 8.94 -1.80
C LYS A 75 -44.32 7.81 -0.89
N ARG A 76 -43.38 7.36 0.00
CA ARG A 76 -43.52 6.25 0.91
C ARG A 76 -42.78 6.54 2.22
N GLN A 77 -43.19 5.87 3.31
CA GLN A 77 -42.57 6.01 4.66
C GLN A 77 -42.29 4.65 5.29
N PHE A 78 -41.49 3.81 4.59
CA PHE A 78 -41.17 2.45 5.03
C PHE A 78 -39.69 2.20 5.28
N ILE A 79 -38.82 3.21 5.11
CA ILE A 79 -37.38 3.10 5.45
C ILE A 79 -37.14 3.44 6.92
N HIS A 80 -36.02 3.02 7.44
CA HIS A 80 -35.52 3.32 8.81
C HIS A 80 -36.39 2.74 9.93
N LEU A 81 -37.24 1.75 9.66
CA LEU A 81 -38.09 1.10 10.67
C LEU A 81 -37.20 0.29 11.64
N GLY A 82 -37.35 0.55 12.95
CA GLY A 82 -36.60 -0.09 14.02
C GLY A 82 -35.08 0.15 13.96
N LEU A 83 -34.64 1.23 13.30
CA LEU A 83 -33.24 1.62 13.20
C LEU A 83 -32.95 2.91 13.96
N THR A 84 -31.75 3.03 14.50
CA THR A 84 -31.19 4.30 14.95
C THR A 84 -30.27 4.88 13.87
N SER A 85 -29.95 6.17 13.98
CA SER A 85 -29.02 6.83 13.05
C SER A 85 -27.68 6.09 12.92
N ARG A 86 -27.21 5.45 13.99
CA ARG A 86 -25.96 4.70 13.99
C ARG A 86 -26.06 3.34 13.29
N ASP A 87 -27.21 2.73 13.21
CA ASP A 87 -27.40 1.54 12.37
C ASP A 87 -27.17 1.88 10.90
N LEU A 88 -27.49 3.11 10.47
CA LEU A 88 -27.16 3.58 9.13
C LEU A 88 -25.71 3.98 9.03
N THR A 89 -25.26 4.98 9.81
CA THR A 89 -23.99 5.66 9.59
C THR A 89 -22.77 4.77 9.85
N GLU A 90 -22.78 3.93 10.89
CA GLU A 90 -21.68 3.01 11.21
C GLU A 90 -21.53 1.92 10.13
N ASN A 91 -22.65 1.29 9.73
CA ASN A 91 -22.60 0.24 8.72
C ASN A 91 -22.24 0.77 7.31
N VAL A 92 -22.73 1.96 6.94
CA VAL A 92 -22.40 2.57 5.65
C VAL A 92 -20.93 3.02 5.61
N GLU A 93 -20.41 3.56 6.70
CA GLU A 93 -18.99 3.94 6.79
C GLU A 93 -18.08 2.70 6.69
N GLN A 94 -18.45 1.59 7.37
CA GLN A 94 -17.74 0.32 7.22
C GLN A 94 -17.88 -0.26 5.80
N LEU A 95 -18.98 -0.03 5.11
CA LEU A 95 -19.15 -0.40 3.70
C LEU A 95 -18.24 0.43 2.78
N GLN A 96 -18.08 1.74 3.06
CA GLN A 96 -17.11 2.59 2.37
C GLN A 96 -15.68 2.08 2.59
N ILE A 97 -15.32 1.74 3.84
CA ILE A 97 -14.02 1.14 4.19
C ILE A 97 -13.80 -0.17 3.41
N LEU A 98 -14.75 -1.10 3.44
CA LEU A 98 -14.64 -2.39 2.77
C LEU A 98 -14.46 -2.23 1.24
N ARG A 99 -15.24 -1.34 0.61
CA ARG A 99 -15.10 -1.05 -0.83
C ARG A 99 -13.76 -0.41 -1.15
N SER A 100 -13.28 0.48 -0.30
CA SER A 100 -11.97 1.12 -0.45
C SER A 100 -10.83 0.13 -0.27
N LEU A 101 -10.90 -0.75 0.74
CA LEU A 101 -9.91 -1.83 0.94
C LEU A 101 -9.84 -2.77 -0.27
N LYS A 102 -10.98 -3.13 -0.88
CA LYS A 102 -11.00 -3.95 -2.11
C LYS A 102 -10.32 -3.24 -3.29
N LEU A 103 -10.53 -1.94 -3.44
CA LEU A 103 -9.88 -1.15 -4.49
C LEU A 103 -8.37 -1.03 -4.23
N VAL A 104 -7.95 -0.75 -2.99
CA VAL A 104 -6.55 -0.72 -2.58
C VAL A 104 -5.88 -2.07 -2.80
N HIS A 105 -6.54 -3.17 -2.45
CA HIS A 105 -6.04 -4.53 -2.65
C HIS A 105 -5.77 -4.84 -4.13
N PHE A 106 -6.69 -4.48 -5.02
CA PHE A 106 -6.50 -4.63 -6.46
C PHE A 106 -5.30 -3.82 -6.96
N LYS A 107 -5.20 -2.54 -6.56
CA LYS A 107 -4.07 -1.68 -6.96
C LYS A 107 -2.74 -2.09 -6.34
N ALA A 108 -2.74 -2.61 -5.12
CA ALA A 108 -1.54 -3.15 -4.47
C ALA A 108 -1.02 -4.41 -5.21
N ALA A 109 -1.92 -5.27 -5.69
CA ALA A 109 -1.54 -6.37 -6.58
C ALA A 109 -0.92 -5.86 -7.89
N ALA A 110 -1.50 -4.80 -8.49
CA ALA A 110 -0.94 -4.17 -9.68
C ALA A 110 0.44 -3.55 -9.42
N ALA A 111 0.66 -2.92 -8.26
CA ALA A 111 1.94 -2.37 -7.85
C ALA A 111 3.01 -3.46 -7.67
N LEU A 112 2.66 -4.58 -7.03
CA LEU A 112 3.54 -5.74 -6.89
C LEU A 112 3.93 -6.32 -8.25
N LEU A 113 2.97 -6.50 -9.15
CA LEU A 113 3.22 -7.02 -10.50
C LEU A 113 4.09 -6.08 -11.34
N ALA A 114 3.90 -4.77 -11.22
CA ALA A 114 4.74 -3.78 -11.90
C ALA A 114 6.18 -3.79 -11.36
N LEU A 115 6.36 -3.90 -10.04
CA LEU A 115 7.67 -4.04 -9.41
C LEU A 115 8.34 -5.36 -9.79
N ALA A 116 7.61 -6.47 -9.77
CA ALA A 116 8.11 -7.79 -10.17
C ALA A 116 8.62 -7.79 -11.62
N LYS A 117 7.88 -7.14 -12.54
CA LYS A 117 8.33 -6.97 -13.92
C LYS A 117 9.67 -6.23 -14.01
N GLN A 118 9.88 -5.18 -13.23
CA GLN A 118 11.17 -4.47 -13.20
C GLN A 118 12.28 -5.31 -12.57
N ALA A 119 11.95 -6.09 -11.53
CA ALA A 119 12.90 -7.02 -10.93
C ALA A 119 13.33 -8.10 -11.93
N GLU A 120 12.40 -8.64 -12.71
CA GLU A 120 12.65 -9.63 -13.76
C GLU A 120 13.51 -9.06 -14.89
N LEU A 121 13.16 -7.89 -15.42
CA LEU A 121 13.91 -7.21 -16.50
C LEU A 121 15.36 -6.92 -16.11
N ASN A 122 15.63 -6.67 -14.84
CA ASN A 122 16.95 -6.33 -14.32
C ASN A 122 17.57 -7.46 -13.46
N ARG A 123 17.09 -8.69 -13.64
CA ARG A 123 17.45 -9.88 -12.84
C ARG A 123 18.96 -10.08 -12.76
N ASP A 124 19.64 -9.94 -13.88
CA ASP A 124 21.07 -10.20 -14.03
C ASP A 124 21.92 -8.93 -14.14
N LEU A 125 21.32 -7.73 -14.09
CA LEU A 125 22.03 -6.48 -14.18
C LEU A 125 22.82 -6.21 -12.89
N MET A 126 24.13 -6.44 -12.94
CA MET A 126 25.03 -6.18 -11.81
C MET A 126 25.10 -4.69 -11.47
N ILE A 127 24.95 -4.37 -10.20
CA ILE A 127 25.12 -3.04 -9.64
C ILE A 127 26.02 -3.06 -8.41
N THR A 128 26.60 -1.92 -8.09
CA THR A 128 27.30 -1.72 -6.81
C THR A 128 26.29 -1.76 -5.67
N GLY A 129 26.36 -2.83 -4.85
CA GLY A 129 25.56 -2.94 -3.63
C GLY A 129 26.11 -2.01 -2.55
N ARG A 130 25.21 -1.46 -1.72
CA ARG A 130 25.53 -0.47 -0.69
C ARG A 130 24.95 -0.84 0.63
N THR A 131 25.75 -0.74 1.67
CA THR A 131 25.30 -0.75 3.07
C THR A 131 25.74 0.56 3.72
N HIS A 132 24.92 1.15 4.60
CA HIS A 132 25.19 2.49 5.15
C HIS A 132 25.43 3.56 4.05
N ASN A 133 24.82 3.36 2.88
CA ASN A 133 25.01 4.15 1.65
C ASN A 133 26.46 4.13 1.07
N VAL A 134 27.31 3.23 1.55
CA VAL A 134 28.71 3.06 1.09
C VAL A 134 28.80 1.79 0.22
N PRO A 135 29.57 1.81 -0.90
CA PRO A 135 29.84 0.62 -1.70
C PRO A 135 30.34 -0.55 -0.83
N ALA A 136 29.74 -1.73 -0.97
CA ALA A 136 30.01 -2.90 -0.14
C ALA A 136 30.37 -4.14 -0.98
N GLN A 137 29.39 -4.79 -1.58
CA GLN A 137 29.55 -5.93 -2.48
C GLN A 137 28.65 -5.77 -3.71
N PRO A 138 28.98 -6.42 -4.84
CA PRO A 138 28.07 -6.44 -5.98
C PRO A 138 26.75 -7.15 -5.66
N THR A 139 25.69 -6.71 -6.30
CA THR A 139 24.37 -7.36 -6.32
C THR A 139 23.76 -7.15 -7.69
N THR A 140 22.48 -7.51 -7.92
CA THR A 140 21.76 -7.13 -9.12
C THR A 140 20.69 -6.08 -8.82
N LEU A 141 20.34 -5.27 -9.84
CA LEU A 141 19.23 -4.32 -9.71
C LEU A 141 17.92 -5.07 -9.48
N GLY A 142 17.71 -6.21 -10.15
CA GLY A 142 16.56 -7.06 -9.91
C GLY A 142 16.45 -7.49 -8.45
N LYS A 143 17.57 -7.92 -7.82
CA LYS A 143 17.58 -8.29 -6.38
C LYS A 143 17.29 -7.10 -5.49
N ARG A 144 17.80 -5.91 -5.80
CA ARG A 144 17.48 -4.68 -5.05
C ARG A 144 15.98 -4.38 -5.09
N LEU A 145 15.35 -4.52 -6.26
CA LEU A 145 13.92 -4.30 -6.43
C LEU A 145 13.09 -5.40 -5.72
N ALA A 146 13.48 -6.66 -5.87
CA ALA A 146 12.84 -7.78 -5.19
C ALA A 146 12.86 -7.62 -3.65
N MET A 147 13.95 -7.12 -3.08
CA MET A 147 14.06 -6.85 -1.64
C MET A 147 12.99 -5.87 -1.14
N PHE A 148 12.67 -4.82 -1.90
CA PHE A 148 11.56 -3.92 -1.59
C PHE A 148 10.20 -4.54 -1.90
N GLY A 149 10.16 -5.45 -2.87
CA GLY A 149 8.99 -6.24 -3.19
C GLY A 149 8.55 -7.16 -2.06
N GLU A 150 9.48 -7.75 -1.33
CA GLU A 150 9.19 -8.59 -0.14
C GLU A 150 8.46 -7.80 0.96
N GLU A 151 8.89 -6.58 1.24
CA GLU A 151 8.22 -5.71 2.21
C GLU A 151 6.80 -5.35 1.75
N LEU A 152 6.63 -5.01 0.46
CA LEU A 152 5.32 -4.71 -0.11
C LEU A 152 4.40 -5.95 -0.14
N LEU A 153 4.95 -7.14 -0.42
CA LEU A 153 4.22 -8.41 -0.40
C LEU A 153 3.75 -8.77 1.02
N SER A 154 4.60 -8.54 2.02
CA SER A 154 4.22 -8.72 3.43
C SER A 154 3.05 -7.80 3.83
N ALA A 155 3.10 -6.53 3.43
CA ALA A 155 2.00 -5.58 3.67
C ALA A 155 0.72 -5.96 2.90
N PHE A 156 0.86 -6.46 1.68
CA PHE A 156 -0.26 -6.97 0.87
C PHE A 156 -0.94 -8.17 1.52
N THR A 157 -0.18 -9.12 2.05
CA THR A 157 -0.71 -10.29 2.77
C THR A 157 -1.55 -9.86 3.98
N ARG A 158 -1.08 -8.88 4.76
CA ARG A 158 -1.85 -8.33 5.89
C ARG A 158 -3.14 -7.66 5.44
N LEU A 159 -3.14 -7.01 4.28
CA LEU A 159 -4.36 -6.45 3.69
C LEU A 159 -5.35 -7.56 3.29
N GLU A 160 -4.89 -8.68 2.72
CA GLU A 160 -5.73 -9.84 2.41
C GLU A 160 -6.34 -10.44 3.69
N GLU A 161 -5.55 -10.61 4.74
CA GLU A 161 -6.01 -11.10 6.05
C GLU A 161 -7.08 -10.18 6.64
N LEU A 162 -6.86 -8.87 6.61
CA LEU A 162 -7.84 -7.88 7.08
C LEU A 162 -9.14 -7.98 6.28
N LEU A 163 -9.08 -7.99 4.96
CA LEU A 163 -10.26 -8.12 4.08
C LEU A 163 -11.06 -9.40 4.37
N ASN A 164 -10.37 -10.49 4.66
CA ASN A 164 -11.01 -11.78 4.92
C ASN A 164 -11.81 -11.83 6.22
N ARG A 165 -11.42 -11.05 7.22
CA ARG A 165 -12.03 -11.05 8.56
C ARG A 165 -12.70 -9.73 8.95
N TYR A 166 -12.70 -8.70 8.08
CA TYR A 166 -13.25 -7.40 8.39
C TYR A 166 -14.76 -7.49 8.66
N PRO A 167 -15.20 -7.27 9.91
CA PRO A 167 -16.61 -7.39 10.30
C PRO A 167 -17.34 -6.06 10.07
N VAL A 168 -18.66 -6.12 10.08
CA VAL A 168 -19.52 -4.94 10.17
C VAL A 168 -20.17 -4.87 11.57
N ARG A 169 -20.59 -3.68 11.99
CA ARG A 169 -21.29 -3.50 13.26
C ARG A 169 -22.59 -4.33 13.32
N GLY A 170 -23.36 -4.33 12.26
CA GLY A 170 -24.67 -4.93 12.20
C GLY A 170 -25.79 -4.02 12.69
N LEU A 171 -27.01 -4.56 12.77
CA LEU A 171 -28.22 -3.85 13.18
C LEU A 171 -28.42 -3.99 14.70
N LYS A 172 -27.83 -3.12 15.49
CA LYS A 172 -27.75 -3.26 16.95
C LYS A 172 -28.67 -2.31 17.73
N GLY A 173 -29.22 -1.29 17.06
CA GLY A 173 -30.07 -0.28 17.73
C GLY A 173 -29.26 0.72 18.56
N ALA A 174 -29.93 1.46 19.42
CA ALA A 174 -29.36 2.61 20.11
C ALA A 174 -28.28 2.26 21.16
N VAL A 175 -28.41 1.12 21.81
CA VAL A 175 -27.51 0.65 22.89
C VAL A 175 -27.01 -0.79 22.68
N GLY A 176 -27.23 -1.35 21.51
CA GLY A 176 -26.74 -2.69 21.18
C GLY A 176 -27.71 -3.84 21.45
N THR A 177 -28.93 -3.58 21.95
CA THR A 177 -29.87 -4.61 22.37
C THR A 177 -30.82 -5.10 21.27
N GLN A 178 -30.81 -4.48 20.09
CA GLN A 178 -31.72 -4.77 18.96
C GLN A 178 -33.22 -4.68 19.32
N LEU A 179 -33.57 -3.99 20.44
CA LEU A 179 -34.90 -3.95 21.01
C LEU A 179 -36.00 -3.59 20.00
N ASP A 180 -35.78 -2.55 19.19
CA ASP A 180 -36.75 -2.06 18.23
C ASP A 180 -36.99 -3.08 17.10
N GLN A 181 -35.92 -3.73 16.60
CA GLN A 181 -36.03 -4.80 15.62
C GLN A 181 -36.72 -6.04 16.21
N LEU A 182 -36.38 -6.41 17.45
CA LEU A 182 -36.99 -7.52 18.17
C LEU A 182 -38.50 -7.29 18.33
N THR A 183 -38.89 -6.07 18.73
CA THR A 183 -40.31 -5.67 18.88
C THR A 183 -41.02 -5.72 17.52
N LEU A 184 -40.38 -5.20 16.45
CA LEU A 184 -40.97 -5.18 15.11
C LEU A 184 -41.18 -6.59 14.53
N LEU A 185 -40.35 -7.56 14.94
CA LEU A 185 -40.38 -8.95 14.51
C LEU A 185 -41.11 -9.88 15.51
N GLY A 186 -41.90 -9.30 16.41
CA GLY A 186 -42.78 -10.06 17.33
C GLY A 186 -42.04 -10.78 18.46
N GLY A 187 -40.90 -10.30 18.90
CA GLY A 187 -40.11 -10.90 20.00
C GLY A 187 -39.26 -12.11 19.57
N ASP A 188 -39.11 -12.37 18.28
CA ASP A 188 -38.42 -13.54 17.73
C ASP A 188 -36.95 -13.24 17.44
N ASN A 189 -36.05 -13.69 18.31
CA ASN A 189 -34.60 -13.55 18.12
C ASN A 189 -34.10 -14.22 16.84
N GLY A 190 -34.65 -15.36 16.43
CA GLY A 190 -34.26 -16.05 15.21
C GLY A 190 -34.57 -15.23 13.96
N LYS A 191 -35.65 -14.44 13.95
CA LYS A 191 -35.95 -13.49 12.88
C LYS A 191 -35.00 -12.29 12.89
N VAL A 192 -34.58 -11.80 14.06
CA VAL A 192 -33.60 -10.73 14.18
C VAL A 192 -32.25 -11.18 13.60
N ASP A 193 -31.79 -12.39 13.92
CA ASP A 193 -30.56 -12.97 13.36
C ASP A 193 -30.65 -13.14 11.84
N GLN A 194 -31.80 -13.60 11.34
CA GLN A 194 -32.06 -13.72 9.89
C GLN A 194 -32.07 -12.35 9.20
N LEU A 195 -32.66 -11.33 9.82
CA LEU A 195 -32.65 -9.96 9.31
C LEU A 195 -31.21 -9.47 9.11
N GLU A 196 -30.40 -9.56 10.16
CA GLU A 196 -28.99 -9.15 10.11
C GLU A 196 -28.23 -9.94 9.03
N SER A 197 -28.35 -11.25 9.00
CA SER A 197 -27.68 -12.11 8.01
C SER A 197 -28.05 -11.76 6.57
N ARG A 198 -29.31 -11.47 6.28
CA ARG A 198 -29.76 -11.07 4.93
C ARG A 198 -29.18 -9.72 4.53
N VAL A 199 -29.15 -8.74 5.44
CA VAL A 199 -28.57 -7.42 5.18
C VAL A 199 -27.07 -7.54 4.95
N LEU A 200 -26.34 -8.31 5.77
CA LEU A 200 -24.90 -8.55 5.59
C LEU A 200 -24.59 -9.14 4.21
N LYS A 201 -25.35 -10.18 3.81
CA LYS A 201 -25.18 -10.82 2.51
C LYS A 201 -25.39 -9.82 1.35
N HIS A 202 -26.41 -8.97 1.45
CA HIS A 202 -26.68 -7.94 0.45
C HIS A 202 -25.56 -6.91 0.34
N LEU A 203 -24.98 -6.49 1.47
CA LEU A 203 -23.88 -5.53 1.53
C LEU A 203 -22.51 -6.14 1.21
N GLY A 204 -22.41 -7.48 1.17
CA GLY A 204 -21.18 -8.20 0.85
C GLY A 204 -20.21 -8.33 2.02
N PHE A 205 -20.71 -8.30 3.26
CA PHE A 205 -19.97 -8.65 4.47
C PHE A 205 -20.06 -10.14 4.78
N ARG A 206 -19.02 -10.67 5.42
CA ARG A 206 -18.96 -12.08 5.84
C ARG A 206 -19.49 -12.31 7.26
N ALA A 207 -19.31 -11.32 8.14
CA ALA A 207 -19.68 -11.41 9.54
C ALA A 207 -20.05 -10.04 10.12
N SER A 208 -20.90 -10.03 11.16
CA SER A 208 -21.13 -8.90 12.04
C SER A 208 -20.50 -9.12 13.40
N LEU A 209 -20.28 -8.02 14.12
CA LEU A 209 -19.91 -8.07 15.53
C LEU A 209 -21.13 -8.51 16.38
N SER A 210 -20.90 -9.40 17.34
CA SER A 210 -22.01 -9.97 18.13
C SER A 210 -22.52 -9.00 19.22
N ALA A 211 -21.64 -8.56 20.11
CA ALA A 211 -21.98 -7.75 21.27
C ALA A 211 -21.27 -6.39 21.21
N VAL A 212 -21.92 -5.43 20.55
CA VAL A 212 -21.43 -4.05 20.45
C VAL A 212 -22.55 -3.07 20.77
N GLY A 213 -22.22 -1.90 21.28
CA GLY A 213 -23.15 -0.83 21.58
C GLY A 213 -23.57 -0.04 20.34
N GLN A 214 -23.70 1.27 20.51
CA GLN A 214 -24.09 2.19 19.45
C GLN A 214 -23.03 2.29 18.33
N VAL A 215 -21.76 2.10 18.68
CA VAL A 215 -20.62 2.20 17.76
C VAL A 215 -19.80 0.90 17.78
N TYR A 216 -19.09 0.60 16.68
CA TYR A 216 -18.12 -0.50 16.67
C TYR A 216 -16.78 -0.09 17.30
N PRO A 217 -15.95 -1.05 17.78
CA PRO A 217 -14.66 -0.77 18.38
C PRO A 217 -13.74 0.01 17.42
N ARG A 218 -13.23 1.16 17.86
CA ARG A 218 -12.38 2.04 17.03
C ARG A 218 -10.98 1.47 16.76
N SER A 219 -10.61 0.40 17.43
CA SER A 219 -9.44 -0.42 17.09
C SER A 219 -9.49 -0.97 15.66
N LEU A 220 -10.69 -1.18 15.08
CA LEU A 220 -10.84 -1.57 13.68
C LEU A 220 -10.41 -0.43 12.73
N ASP A 221 -10.68 0.83 13.05
CA ASP A 221 -10.22 1.98 12.27
C ASP A 221 -8.70 2.10 12.33
N PHE A 222 -8.12 1.93 13.52
CA PHE A 222 -6.67 1.90 13.73
C PHE A 222 -6.01 0.79 12.91
N GLU A 223 -6.57 -0.41 12.94
CA GLU A 223 -6.07 -1.53 12.16
C GLU A 223 -6.09 -1.24 10.66
N VAL A 224 -7.21 -0.73 10.12
CA VAL A 224 -7.34 -0.35 8.71
C VAL A 224 -6.24 0.65 8.33
N VAL A 225 -6.12 1.75 9.06
CA VAL A 225 -5.15 2.81 8.73
C VAL A 225 -3.70 2.32 8.88
N THR A 226 -3.44 1.43 9.85
CA THR A 226 -2.10 0.81 10.03
C THR A 226 -1.72 -0.07 8.83
N VAL A 227 -2.63 -0.86 8.29
CA VAL A 227 -2.39 -1.66 7.08
C VAL A 227 -2.14 -0.78 5.86
N LEU A 228 -2.91 0.31 5.69
CA LEU A 228 -2.67 1.28 4.62
C LEU A 228 -1.30 1.95 4.75
N HIS A 229 -0.90 2.30 5.99
CA HIS A 229 0.42 2.87 6.24
C HIS A 229 1.55 1.88 5.91
N GLN A 230 1.44 0.60 6.24
CA GLN A 230 2.46 -0.39 5.91
C GLN A 230 2.68 -0.51 4.40
N LEU A 231 1.60 -0.51 3.59
CA LEU A 231 1.72 -0.46 2.14
C LEU A 231 2.43 0.81 1.66
N GLY A 232 2.04 1.97 2.21
CA GLY A 232 2.65 3.26 1.88
C GLY A 232 4.13 3.33 2.27
N ALA A 233 4.51 2.79 3.44
CA ALA A 233 5.87 2.76 3.94
C ALA A 233 6.78 1.86 3.08
N ALA A 234 6.31 0.68 2.67
CA ALA A 234 7.05 -0.20 1.77
C ALA A 234 7.37 0.49 0.42
N MET A 235 6.37 1.16 -0.17
CA MET A 235 6.58 1.93 -1.40
C MET A 235 7.53 3.12 -1.19
N ALA A 236 7.44 3.83 -0.05
CA ALA A 236 8.31 4.96 0.28
C ALA A 236 9.77 4.53 0.49
N SER A 237 9.99 3.36 1.08
CA SER A 237 11.32 2.74 1.24
C SER A 237 11.97 2.49 -0.13
N CYS A 238 11.25 1.87 -1.06
CA CYS A 238 11.68 1.68 -2.45
C CYS A 238 11.98 3.03 -3.12
N ALA A 239 11.03 3.98 -3.05
CA ALA A 239 11.15 5.30 -3.67
C ALA A 239 12.38 6.08 -3.16
N THR A 240 12.71 5.98 -1.87
CA THR A 240 13.91 6.58 -1.29
C THR A 240 15.17 6.04 -1.97
N THR A 241 15.27 4.73 -2.18
CA THR A 241 16.42 4.13 -2.87
C THR A 241 16.49 4.55 -4.34
N LEU A 242 15.35 4.61 -5.03
CA LEU A 242 15.31 5.10 -6.43
C LEU A 242 15.77 6.56 -6.52
N ARG A 243 15.41 7.41 -5.56
CA ARG A 243 15.92 8.81 -5.49
C ARG A 243 17.44 8.86 -5.32
N LEU A 244 18.02 8.01 -4.46
CA LEU A 244 19.48 7.92 -4.30
C LEU A 244 20.16 7.47 -5.59
N MET A 245 19.57 6.48 -6.29
CA MET A 245 20.08 6.01 -7.58
C MET A 245 19.95 7.07 -8.68
N ALA A 246 18.85 7.81 -8.73
CA ALA A 246 18.66 8.92 -9.66
C ALA A 246 19.65 10.06 -9.39
N GLY A 247 19.92 10.39 -8.12
CA GLY A 247 20.94 11.36 -7.74
C GLY A 247 22.36 10.95 -8.14
N ALA A 248 22.63 9.65 -8.24
CA ALA A 248 23.88 9.09 -8.73
C ALA A 248 23.90 8.91 -10.28
N GLY A 249 22.83 9.28 -11.00
CA GLY A 249 22.73 9.17 -12.45
C GLY A 249 22.59 7.73 -12.97
N LEU A 250 22.15 6.78 -12.14
CA LEU A 250 22.06 5.36 -12.51
C LEU A 250 20.72 4.98 -13.14
N LEU A 251 19.68 5.77 -12.86
CA LEU A 251 18.32 5.60 -13.39
C LEU A 251 17.53 6.91 -13.34
N THR A 252 16.35 6.91 -13.95
CA THR A 252 15.32 7.94 -13.77
C THR A 252 13.96 7.29 -13.49
N GLU A 253 13.03 8.02 -12.86
CA GLU A 253 11.63 7.58 -12.66
C GLU A 253 10.77 7.64 -13.94
N GLY A 254 11.40 7.97 -15.08
CA GLY A 254 10.77 8.25 -16.35
C GLY A 254 10.64 9.76 -16.60
N PHE A 255 10.75 10.12 -17.87
CA PHE A 255 10.61 11.50 -18.32
C PHE A 255 9.74 11.54 -19.57
N GLN A 256 8.61 12.22 -19.49
CA GLN A 256 7.68 12.29 -20.60
C GLN A 256 8.10 13.39 -21.58
N GLU A 257 7.83 13.19 -22.87
CA GLU A 257 8.03 14.21 -23.88
C GLU A 257 7.27 15.49 -23.52
N GLY A 258 7.96 16.64 -23.56
CA GLY A 258 7.41 17.93 -23.13
C GLY A 258 7.42 18.18 -21.63
N GLN A 259 7.84 17.23 -20.80
CA GLN A 259 7.96 17.44 -19.36
C GLN A 259 9.15 18.37 -19.04
N VAL A 260 8.93 19.34 -18.13
CA VAL A 260 9.98 20.22 -17.63
C VAL A 260 10.50 19.70 -16.29
N GLY A 261 11.73 19.23 -16.25
CA GLY A 261 12.36 18.69 -15.04
C GLY A 261 12.72 19.78 -14.02
N SER A 262 13.16 20.93 -14.48
CA SER A 262 13.53 22.10 -13.68
C SER A 262 13.28 23.38 -14.46
N SER A 263 12.72 24.41 -13.82
CA SER A 263 12.49 25.73 -14.44
C SER A 263 13.80 26.51 -14.69
N ALA A 264 14.87 26.21 -13.94
CA ALA A 264 16.14 26.91 -14.02
C ALA A 264 17.25 26.10 -14.73
N MET A 265 17.22 24.77 -14.63
CA MET A 265 18.25 23.87 -15.16
C MET A 265 17.59 22.81 -16.06
N PRO A 266 17.47 23.02 -17.37
CA PRO A 266 16.72 22.14 -18.27
C PRO A 266 17.16 20.67 -18.30
N HIS A 267 18.46 20.43 -18.05
CA HIS A 267 19.04 19.08 -18.01
C HIS A 267 18.79 18.32 -16.69
N LYS A 268 18.25 19.00 -15.67
CA LYS A 268 18.05 18.39 -14.35
C LYS A 268 16.74 17.64 -14.29
N VAL A 269 16.82 16.32 -14.21
CA VAL A 269 15.68 15.42 -14.06
C VAL A 269 15.51 15.05 -12.57
N ASN A 270 14.48 15.59 -11.94
CA ASN A 270 14.20 15.32 -10.52
C ASN A 270 13.27 14.11 -10.36
N ALA A 271 13.50 13.28 -9.36
CA ALA A 271 12.66 12.14 -9.00
C ALA A 271 11.43 12.59 -8.18
N ARG A 272 10.59 13.48 -8.75
CA ARG A 272 9.47 14.14 -8.08
C ARG A 272 8.34 13.19 -7.68
N ASN A 273 8.10 12.14 -8.47
CA ASN A 273 7.10 11.14 -8.15
C ASN A 273 7.56 10.28 -6.97
N CYS A 274 8.84 9.91 -6.93
CA CYS A 274 9.42 9.23 -5.76
C CYS A 274 9.36 10.12 -4.50
N GLU A 275 9.58 11.44 -4.62
CA GLU A 275 9.39 12.40 -3.51
C GLU A 275 7.95 12.41 -3.01
N ARG A 276 6.98 12.41 -3.93
CA ARG A 276 5.55 12.35 -3.62
C ARG A 276 5.17 11.07 -2.88
N ILE A 277 5.70 9.90 -3.31
CA ILE A 277 5.48 8.63 -2.63
C ILE A 277 6.00 8.68 -1.18
N CYS A 278 7.19 9.23 -0.96
CA CYS A 278 7.74 9.43 0.39
C CYS A 278 6.82 10.34 1.24
N GLY A 279 6.30 11.42 0.65
CA GLY A 279 5.34 12.31 1.31
C GLY A 279 4.04 11.61 1.72
N PHE A 280 3.48 10.77 0.85
CA PHE A 280 2.30 9.95 1.20
C PHE A 280 2.56 8.98 2.35
N GLY A 281 3.74 8.34 2.39
CA GLY A 281 4.14 7.51 3.53
C GLY A 281 4.13 8.27 4.86
N THR A 282 4.63 9.51 4.86
CA THR A 282 4.61 10.40 6.04
C THR A 282 3.18 10.78 6.45
N ILE A 283 2.33 11.16 5.49
CA ILE A 283 0.91 11.48 5.74
C ILE A 283 0.18 10.31 6.37
N LEU A 284 0.34 9.11 5.83
CA LEU A 284 -0.27 7.89 6.36
C LEU A 284 0.19 7.60 7.80
N GLY A 285 1.47 7.85 8.13
CA GLY A 285 1.96 7.77 9.51
C GLY A 285 1.25 8.75 10.46
N GLY A 286 0.93 9.95 9.98
CA GLY A 286 0.13 10.93 10.72
C GLY A 286 -1.29 10.42 11.03
N PHE A 287 -1.95 9.77 10.06
CA PHE A 287 -3.28 9.19 10.28
C PHE A 287 -3.24 7.98 11.23
N VAL A 288 -2.16 7.19 11.24
CA VAL A 288 -1.95 6.16 12.28
C VAL A 288 -1.96 6.79 13.67
N ALA A 289 -1.22 7.88 13.88
CA ALA A 289 -1.20 8.58 15.17
C ALA A 289 -2.60 9.07 15.58
N MET A 290 -3.38 9.63 14.63
CA MET A 290 -4.76 10.07 14.90
C MET A 290 -5.67 8.90 15.31
N THR A 291 -5.60 7.77 14.62
CA THR A 291 -6.44 6.59 14.91
C THR A 291 -5.99 5.81 16.14
N THR A 292 -4.70 5.86 16.50
CA THR A 292 -4.18 5.34 17.78
C THR A 292 -4.90 6.01 18.95
N GLY A 293 -5.11 7.33 18.89
CA GLY A 293 -5.82 8.07 19.93
C GLY A 293 -7.30 7.70 20.09
N LEU A 294 -7.89 7.02 19.10
CA LEU A 294 -9.28 6.52 19.17
C LEU A 294 -9.38 5.08 19.66
N SER A 295 -8.33 4.30 19.52
CA SER A 295 -8.33 2.88 19.88
C SER A 295 -8.46 2.70 21.38
N GLY A 296 -9.48 1.92 21.82
CA GLY A 296 -9.76 1.71 23.24
C GLY A 296 -10.53 2.85 23.93
N HIS A 297 -10.83 3.95 23.25
CA HIS A 297 -11.61 5.08 23.78
C HIS A 297 -13.09 4.90 23.47
N GLN A 298 -13.77 4.02 24.20
CA GLN A 298 -15.22 3.88 24.14
C GLN A 298 -15.82 4.09 25.52
N TRP A 299 -16.89 4.89 25.57
CA TRP A 299 -17.59 5.24 26.81
C TRP A 299 -18.97 4.57 26.82
N ASN A 300 -19.25 3.78 27.83
CA ASN A 300 -20.51 3.04 27.96
C ASN A 300 -20.91 2.33 26.63
N GLU A 301 -22.16 2.43 26.22
CA GLU A 301 -22.70 1.82 25.00
C GLU A 301 -22.37 2.61 23.73
N GLY A 302 -21.88 3.85 23.85
CA GLY A 302 -21.47 4.65 22.68
C GLY A 302 -21.10 6.07 23.00
N ASP A 303 -20.08 6.54 22.28
CA ASP A 303 -19.63 7.93 22.24
C ASP A 303 -19.28 8.30 20.80
N VAL A 304 -19.56 9.54 20.42
CA VAL A 304 -19.36 10.04 19.07
C VAL A 304 -18.27 11.12 18.94
N SER A 305 -17.54 11.40 20.02
CA SER A 305 -16.39 12.32 20.00
C SER A 305 -15.33 11.91 18.95
N CYS A 306 -15.19 10.60 18.72
CA CYS A 306 -14.35 10.03 17.69
C CYS A 306 -14.72 10.48 16.26
N SER A 307 -15.96 10.93 16.03
CA SER A 307 -16.47 11.19 14.67
C SER A 307 -15.74 12.32 13.96
N VAL A 308 -15.26 13.33 14.69
CA VAL A 308 -14.50 14.45 14.11
C VAL A 308 -13.16 13.98 13.53
N VAL A 309 -12.44 13.14 14.28
CA VAL A 309 -11.16 12.56 13.84
C VAL A 309 -11.37 11.61 12.67
N ARG A 310 -12.39 10.75 12.74
CA ARG A 310 -12.68 9.75 11.71
C ARG A 310 -13.07 10.35 10.36
N ARG A 311 -13.75 11.51 10.37
CA ARG A 311 -14.12 12.26 9.14
C ARG A 311 -12.91 12.77 8.35
N VAL A 312 -11.77 12.90 9.00
CA VAL A 312 -10.48 13.25 8.37
C VAL A 312 -9.66 11.98 8.14
N ALA A 313 -9.39 11.22 9.20
CA ALA A 313 -8.43 10.13 9.13
C ALA A 313 -8.82 9.01 8.15
N LEU A 314 -10.10 8.62 8.08
CA LEU A 314 -10.52 7.52 7.21
C LEU A 314 -10.52 7.89 5.73
N PRO A 315 -11.27 8.88 5.24
CA PRO A 315 -11.28 9.19 3.81
C PRO A 315 -9.90 9.61 3.31
N ASP A 316 -9.17 10.44 4.06
CA ASP A 316 -7.90 10.98 3.61
C ASP A 316 -6.78 9.93 3.62
N SER A 317 -6.83 8.94 4.52
CA SER A 317 -5.91 7.79 4.45
C SER A 317 -6.12 6.96 3.20
N PHE A 318 -7.38 6.76 2.77
CA PHE A 318 -7.68 6.07 1.52
C PHE A 318 -7.30 6.90 0.28
N PHE A 319 -7.47 8.21 0.31
CA PHE A 319 -6.98 9.07 -0.78
C PHE A 319 -5.45 9.08 -0.85
N ALA A 320 -4.77 9.12 0.29
CA ALA A 320 -3.31 9.11 0.35
C ALA A 320 -2.72 7.81 -0.19
N ILE A 321 -3.24 6.66 0.24
CA ILE A 321 -2.76 5.35 -0.27
C ILE A 321 -3.11 5.14 -1.75
N ASP A 322 -4.28 5.61 -2.20
CA ASP A 322 -4.68 5.54 -3.60
C ASP A 322 -3.70 6.34 -4.48
N GLY A 323 -3.38 7.58 -4.07
CA GLY A 323 -2.39 8.41 -4.74
C GLY A 323 -0.98 7.82 -4.72
N ALA A 324 -0.58 7.20 -3.61
CA ALA A 324 0.72 6.52 -3.50
C ALA A 324 0.82 5.33 -4.48
N LEU A 325 -0.22 4.49 -4.55
CA LEU A 325 -0.27 3.34 -5.46
C LEU A 325 -0.25 3.78 -6.94
N GLU A 326 -1.07 4.76 -7.33
CA GLU A 326 -1.06 5.31 -8.69
C GLU A 326 0.33 5.82 -9.08
N THR A 327 0.95 6.58 -8.17
CA THR A 327 2.27 7.15 -8.40
C THR A 327 3.35 6.07 -8.48
N PHE A 328 3.30 5.07 -7.59
CA PHE A 328 4.27 3.98 -7.57
C PHE A 328 4.18 3.10 -8.83
N ILE A 329 2.98 2.73 -9.27
CA ILE A 329 2.77 1.97 -10.51
C ILE A 329 3.28 2.77 -11.70
N THR A 330 3.06 4.09 -11.73
CA THR A 330 3.58 4.98 -12.79
C THR A 330 5.10 4.93 -12.83
N VAL A 331 5.77 5.09 -11.67
CA VAL A 331 7.24 5.01 -11.58
C VAL A 331 7.75 3.66 -12.06
N MET A 332 7.16 2.55 -11.59
CA MET A 332 7.60 1.21 -12.00
C MET A 332 7.42 0.95 -13.50
N ARG A 333 6.46 1.59 -14.15
CA ARG A 333 6.22 1.42 -15.59
C ARG A 333 7.07 2.33 -16.49
N GLN A 334 7.49 3.48 -15.96
CA GLN A 334 8.17 4.51 -16.74
C GLN A 334 9.67 4.64 -16.44
N MET A 335 10.16 4.01 -15.36
CA MET A 335 11.55 4.11 -14.97
C MET A 335 12.49 3.61 -16.09
N GLU A 336 13.57 4.35 -16.29
CA GLU A 336 14.64 4.01 -17.22
C GLU A 336 15.94 3.77 -16.47
N VAL A 337 16.68 2.74 -16.88
CA VAL A 337 17.91 2.31 -16.24
C VAL A 337 19.08 2.60 -17.17
N PHE A 338 20.10 3.30 -16.67
CA PHE A 338 21.26 3.70 -17.44
C PHE A 338 22.41 2.71 -17.28
N SER A 339 22.38 1.63 -18.08
CA SER A 339 23.34 0.52 -18.00
C SER A 339 24.79 0.98 -18.16
N ALA A 340 25.06 1.98 -18.99
CA ALA A 340 26.41 2.53 -19.17
C ALA A 340 26.93 3.25 -17.90
N ALA A 341 26.06 4.02 -17.23
CA ALA A 341 26.41 4.68 -15.96
C ALA A 341 26.65 3.66 -14.84
N ILE A 342 25.82 2.62 -14.79
CA ILE A 342 25.98 1.49 -13.85
C ILE A 342 27.31 0.75 -14.11
N ALA A 343 27.65 0.49 -15.36
CA ALA A 343 28.91 -0.15 -15.72
C ALA A 343 30.12 0.68 -15.27
N ALA A 344 30.11 1.99 -15.52
CA ALA A 344 31.17 2.90 -15.07
C ALA A 344 31.29 2.98 -13.53
N GLU A 345 30.15 2.96 -12.80
CA GLU A 345 30.17 2.89 -11.35
C GLU A 345 30.77 1.57 -10.86
N ASN A 346 30.39 0.45 -11.47
CA ASN A 346 30.92 -0.87 -11.14
C ASN A 346 32.41 -0.95 -11.41
N GLU A 347 32.88 -0.52 -12.58
CA GLU A 347 34.31 -0.52 -12.94
C GLU A 347 35.15 0.21 -11.88
N ARG A 348 34.70 1.40 -11.47
CA ARG A 348 35.38 2.19 -10.44
C ARG A 348 35.45 1.50 -9.09
N ASN A 349 34.39 0.80 -8.69
CA ASN A 349 34.25 0.22 -7.35
C ASN A 349 34.70 -1.25 -7.29
N LEU A 350 34.66 -1.99 -8.38
CA LEU A 350 34.84 -3.46 -8.42
C LEU A 350 36.12 -3.95 -7.75
N PRO A 351 37.30 -3.30 -7.88
CA PRO A 351 38.52 -3.74 -7.19
C PRO A 351 38.35 -3.82 -5.67
N PHE A 352 37.60 -2.89 -5.08
CA PHE A 352 37.30 -2.87 -3.65
C PHE A 352 36.18 -3.86 -3.26
N LEU A 353 35.14 -3.95 -4.10
CA LEU A 353 34.01 -4.86 -3.86
C LEU A 353 34.40 -6.33 -3.96
N ALA A 354 35.45 -6.64 -4.76
CA ALA A 354 35.96 -8.00 -4.98
C ALA A 354 36.91 -8.49 -3.85
N THR A 355 37.26 -7.65 -2.90
CA THR A 355 38.26 -7.99 -1.85
C THR A 355 37.93 -9.24 -1.07
N THR A 356 36.67 -9.52 -0.79
CA THR A 356 36.23 -10.76 -0.14
C THR A 356 36.41 -11.99 -1.03
N THR A 357 36.13 -11.85 -2.32
CA THR A 357 36.36 -12.93 -3.31
C THR A 357 37.84 -13.20 -3.47
N ILE A 358 38.66 -12.15 -3.53
CA ILE A 358 40.14 -12.25 -3.58
C ILE A 358 40.65 -12.96 -2.31
N LEU A 359 40.14 -12.60 -1.14
CA LEU A 359 40.48 -13.27 0.12
C LEU A 359 40.17 -14.78 0.06
N MET A 360 38.98 -15.14 -0.37
CA MET A 360 38.58 -16.55 -0.46
C MET A 360 39.41 -17.33 -1.47
N GLU A 361 39.81 -16.70 -2.59
CA GLU A 361 40.67 -17.33 -3.57
C GLU A 361 42.13 -17.52 -3.04
N ALA A 362 42.63 -16.53 -2.32
CA ALA A 362 43.92 -16.64 -1.64
C ALA A 362 43.93 -17.80 -0.62
N VAL A 363 42.88 -17.92 0.20
CA VAL A 363 42.72 -19.01 1.18
C VAL A 363 42.62 -20.35 0.47
N LYS A 364 41.89 -20.49 -0.61
CA LYS A 364 41.82 -21.74 -1.40
C LYS A 364 43.20 -22.19 -1.93
N ARG A 365 44.12 -21.26 -2.13
CA ARG A 365 45.50 -21.52 -2.59
C ARG A 365 46.52 -21.65 -1.45
N GLY A 366 46.03 -21.71 -0.21
CA GLY A 366 46.84 -22.03 0.97
C GLY A 366 47.31 -20.80 1.76
N ALA A 367 46.88 -19.59 1.43
CA ALA A 367 47.14 -18.42 2.27
C ALA A 367 46.39 -18.52 3.60
N GLY A 368 47.03 -18.13 4.71
CA GLY A 368 46.34 -17.99 5.99
C GLY A 368 45.28 -16.89 5.92
N ARG A 369 44.05 -17.19 6.38
CA ARG A 369 42.92 -16.27 6.28
C ARG A 369 43.21 -14.89 6.88
N GLU A 370 43.69 -14.84 8.11
CA GLU A 370 43.96 -13.59 8.82
C GLU A 370 45.15 -12.84 8.22
N THR A 371 46.18 -13.55 7.76
CA THR A 371 47.34 -12.96 7.06
C THR A 371 46.91 -12.31 5.74
N ALA A 372 46.11 -13.01 4.94
CA ALA A 372 45.58 -12.47 3.69
C ALA A 372 44.60 -11.31 3.92
N HIS A 373 43.72 -11.39 4.94
CA HIS A 373 42.83 -10.34 5.32
C HIS A 373 43.54 -9.05 5.72
N GLU A 374 44.59 -9.14 6.57
CA GLU A 374 45.38 -7.97 6.99
C GLU A 374 46.11 -7.34 5.81
N ALA A 375 46.69 -8.15 4.93
CA ALA A 375 47.33 -7.66 3.70
C ALA A 375 46.31 -6.92 2.79
N ILE A 376 45.13 -7.49 2.57
CA ILE A 376 44.08 -6.85 1.75
C ILE A 376 43.62 -5.54 2.39
N LYS A 377 43.43 -5.50 3.70
CA LYS A 377 43.04 -4.30 4.46
C LYS A 377 44.08 -3.18 4.30
N GLU A 378 45.38 -3.47 4.50
CA GLU A 378 46.47 -2.50 4.33
C GLU A 378 46.44 -1.87 2.93
N HIS A 379 46.40 -2.72 1.90
CA HIS A 379 46.43 -2.26 0.50
C HIS A 379 45.14 -1.53 0.11
N ALA A 380 43.97 -2.00 0.55
CA ALA A 380 42.69 -1.36 0.27
C ALA A 380 42.57 0.04 0.90
N LEU A 381 43.02 0.18 2.17
CA LEU A 381 43.04 1.49 2.82
C LEU A 381 44.01 2.46 2.14
N ALA A 382 45.21 1.99 1.75
CA ALA A 382 46.20 2.81 1.05
C ALA A 382 45.69 3.24 -0.32
N ALA A 383 45.13 2.33 -1.14
CA ALA A 383 44.54 2.63 -2.43
C ALA A 383 43.35 3.58 -2.31
N ALA A 384 42.45 3.38 -1.34
CA ALA A 384 41.32 4.28 -1.10
C ALA A 384 41.77 5.68 -0.68
N LYS A 385 42.84 5.82 0.10
CA LYS A 385 43.43 7.11 0.47
C LYS A 385 44.04 7.79 -0.76
N ALA A 386 44.80 7.05 -1.57
CA ALA A 386 45.38 7.53 -2.79
C ALA A 386 44.31 8.05 -3.78
N LEU A 387 43.24 7.28 -3.96
CA LEU A 387 42.12 7.69 -4.82
C LEU A 387 41.47 9.01 -4.37
N ARG A 388 41.26 9.18 -3.05
CA ARG A 388 40.65 10.40 -2.49
C ARG A 388 41.57 11.62 -2.54
N SER A 389 42.87 11.42 -2.44
CA SER A 389 43.86 12.51 -2.54
C SER A 389 44.27 12.86 -3.96
N GLY A 390 43.76 12.14 -4.98
CA GLY A 390 44.15 12.32 -6.38
C GLY A 390 45.59 11.93 -6.69
N SER A 391 46.25 11.16 -5.81
CA SER A 391 47.60 10.64 -6.07
C SER A 391 47.53 9.45 -7.03
N GLY A 392 48.49 9.34 -7.97
CA GLY A 392 48.44 8.36 -9.07
C GLY A 392 48.64 6.89 -8.67
N ASP A 393 48.83 6.56 -7.38
CA ASP A 393 49.08 5.21 -6.86
C ASP A 393 47.84 4.56 -6.22
N ALA A 394 46.71 4.59 -6.94
CA ALA A 394 45.41 4.05 -6.49
C ALA A 394 45.12 2.63 -7.00
N ASP A 395 46.04 1.97 -7.74
CA ASP A 395 45.84 0.63 -8.30
C ASP A 395 45.92 -0.44 -7.22
N LEU A 396 44.76 -0.79 -6.66
CA LEU A 396 44.63 -1.83 -5.65
C LEU A 396 45.11 -3.19 -6.17
N LEU A 397 44.85 -3.55 -7.42
CA LEU A 397 45.22 -4.84 -7.97
C LEU A 397 46.74 -4.99 -8.12
N ALA A 398 47.44 -3.92 -8.56
CA ALA A 398 48.87 -3.91 -8.64
C ALA A 398 49.49 -4.08 -7.25
N ARG A 399 48.96 -3.42 -6.23
CA ARG A 399 49.41 -3.54 -4.85
C ARG A 399 49.19 -4.96 -4.30
N LEU A 400 48.04 -5.57 -4.54
CA LEU A 400 47.72 -6.93 -4.11
C LEU A 400 48.60 -7.98 -4.84
N ALA A 401 48.85 -7.79 -6.13
CA ALA A 401 49.71 -8.69 -6.94
C ALA A 401 51.15 -8.74 -6.47
N GLY A 402 51.66 -7.66 -5.86
CA GLY A 402 53.01 -7.57 -5.33
C GLY A 402 53.17 -8.17 -3.92
N ASP A 403 52.12 -8.55 -3.22
CA ASP A 403 52.17 -9.01 -1.86
C ASP A 403 52.18 -10.54 -1.75
N ARG A 404 53.30 -11.10 -1.23
CA ARG A 404 53.47 -12.56 -1.06
C ARG A 404 52.48 -13.17 -0.07
N ARG A 405 51.91 -12.39 0.84
CA ARG A 405 50.91 -12.86 1.83
C ARG A 405 49.60 -13.26 1.17
N ILE A 406 49.31 -12.72 -0.02
CA ILE A 406 48.10 -13.02 -0.81
C ILE A 406 48.36 -14.18 -1.77
N GLY A 407 49.58 -14.26 -2.35
CA GLY A 407 49.99 -15.35 -3.25
C GLY A 407 49.25 -15.37 -4.61
N LEU A 408 48.62 -14.27 -5.02
CA LEU A 408 47.87 -14.15 -6.26
C LEU A 408 48.58 -13.19 -7.22
N GLY A 409 48.96 -13.70 -8.38
CA GLY A 409 49.57 -12.87 -9.41
C GLY A 409 48.55 -11.98 -10.14
N LYS A 410 49.04 -10.93 -10.84
CA LYS A 410 48.19 -9.95 -11.57
C LYS A 410 47.20 -10.61 -12.54
N LYS A 411 47.63 -11.63 -13.30
CA LYS A 411 46.75 -12.35 -14.24
C LYS A 411 45.57 -13.03 -13.52
N THR A 412 45.85 -13.64 -12.35
CA THR A 412 44.79 -14.29 -11.55
C THR A 412 43.80 -13.28 -11.01
N LEU A 413 44.28 -12.15 -10.46
CA LEU A 413 43.41 -11.07 -9.97
C LEU A 413 42.56 -10.48 -11.07
N GLN A 414 43.13 -10.26 -12.27
CA GLN A 414 42.37 -9.82 -13.44
C GLN A 414 41.31 -10.84 -13.87
N ALA A 415 41.66 -12.14 -13.88
CA ALA A 415 40.71 -13.21 -14.21
C ALA A 415 39.55 -13.26 -13.19
N ILE A 416 39.82 -13.08 -11.89
CA ILE A 416 38.79 -12.98 -10.88
C ILE A 416 37.83 -11.83 -11.23
N LEU A 417 38.33 -10.65 -11.56
CA LEU A 417 37.48 -9.50 -11.86
C LEU A 417 36.71 -9.62 -13.18
N SER A 418 37.16 -10.41 -14.14
CA SER A 418 36.46 -10.61 -15.42
C SER A 418 35.23 -11.52 -15.30
N GLU A 419 35.11 -12.31 -14.25
CA GLU A 419 33.99 -13.22 -14.02
C GLU A 419 32.83 -12.54 -13.29
N ASN A 420 32.25 -11.51 -13.91
CA ASN A 420 31.19 -10.66 -13.31
C ASN A 420 30.01 -11.44 -12.70
N VAL A 421 29.64 -12.56 -13.30
CA VAL A 421 28.51 -13.39 -12.84
C VAL A 421 28.75 -14.00 -11.45
N ARG A 422 30.00 -14.26 -11.05
CA ARG A 422 30.33 -14.81 -9.72
C ARG A 422 30.13 -13.82 -8.58
N PHE A 423 30.20 -12.52 -8.86
CA PHE A 423 30.16 -11.49 -7.81
C PHE A 423 28.75 -11.26 -7.24
N VAL A 424 27.71 -11.54 -8.02
CA VAL A 424 26.33 -11.32 -7.60
C VAL A 424 25.75 -12.48 -6.76
N GLY A 425 26.51 -13.57 -6.61
CA GLY A 425 26.13 -14.73 -5.79
C GLY A 425 24.77 -15.30 -6.17
N ALA A 426 23.90 -15.53 -5.19
CA ALA A 426 22.57 -16.07 -5.39
C ALA A 426 21.50 -15.00 -5.77
N ALA A 427 21.88 -13.76 -6.08
CA ALA A 427 20.93 -12.69 -6.34
C ALA A 427 19.90 -13.03 -7.44
N PRO A 428 20.28 -13.59 -8.62
CA PRO A 428 19.29 -13.97 -9.63
C PRO A 428 18.31 -15.05 -9.13
N HIS A 429 18.80 -16.05 -8.40
CA HIS A 429 17.95 -17.10 -7.82
C HIS A 429 16.94 -16.53 -6.80
N GLN A 430 17.35 -15.55 -6.01
CA GLN A 430 16.46 -14.87 -5.05
C GLN A 430 15.41 -14.02 -5.76
N VAL A 431 15.73 -13.43 -6.92
CA VAL A 431 14.72 -12.79 -7.78
C VAL A 431 13.70 -13.80 -8.26
N ASP A 432 14.15 -14.97 -8.76
CA ASP A 432 13.25 -16.02 -9.24
C ASP A 432 12.29 -16.50 -8.14
N ALA A 433 12.78 -16.64 -6.90
CA ALA A 433 11.95 -17.00 -5.75
C ALA A 433 10.86 -15.94 -5.46
N PHE A 434 11.21 -14.66 -5.44
CA PHE A 434 10.25 -13.57 -5.29
C PHE A 434 9.20 -13.56 -6.41
N LEU A 435 9.62 -13.73 -7.66
CA LEU A 435 8.72 -13.77 -8.81
C LEU A 435 7.72 -14.94 -8.73
N ALA A 436 8.16 -16.09 -8.21
CA ALA A 436 7.29 -17.25 -7.99
C ALA A 436 6.12 -16.97 -7.03
N GLU A 437 6.33 -16.07 -6.04
CA GLU A 437 5.27 -15.67 -5.11
C GLU A 437 4.36 -14.58 -5.70
N VAL A 438 4.89 -13.66 -6.50
CA VAL A 438 4.12 -12.52 -7.02
C VAL A 438 3.36 -12.84 -8.30
N HIS A 439 3.92 -13.60 -9.24
CA HIS A 439 3.27 -13.90 -10.54
C HIS A 439 1.87 -14.52 -10.41
N PRO A 440 1.57 -15.38 -9.42
CA PRO A 440 0.20 -15.89 -9.22
C PRO A 440 -0.86 -14.82 -9.01
N LEU A 441 -0.48 -13.62 -8.54
CA LEU A 441 -1.41 -12.50 -8.33
C LEU A 441 -2.06 -12.05 -9.64
N ALA A 442 -1.37 -12.15 -10.78
CA ALA A 442 -1.94 -11.81 -12.09
C ALA A 442 -3.18 -12.67 -12.43
N ARG A 443 -3.20 -13.94 -12.01
CA ARG A 443 -4.35 -14.85 -12.19
C ARG A 443 -5.45 -14.60 -11.17
N LYS A 444 -5.08 -14.28 -9.91
CA LYS A 444 -6.04 -13.96 -8.84
C LYS A 444 -6.74 -12.64 -9.09
N HIS A 445 -6.03 -11.64 -9.63
CA HIS A 445 -6.51 -10.27 -9.85
C HIS A 445 -6.50 -9.93 -11.34
N ARG A 446 -7.52 -10.44 -12.07
CA ARG A 446 -7.64 -10.19 -13.52
C ARG A 446 -7.58 -8.68 -13.81
N GLY A 447 -6.71 -8.29 -14.76
CA GLY A 447 -6.49 -6.90 -15.15
C GLY A 447 -5.47 -6.13 -14.29
N ALA A 448 -4.98 -6.69 -13.17
CA ALA A 448 -3.98 -5.99 -12.35
C ALA A 448 -2.63 -5.85 -13.08
N ALA A 449 -2.21 -6.85 -13.84
CA ALA A 449 -0.97 -6.78 -14.63
C ALA A 449 -1.02 -5.69 -15.70
N ASP A 450 -2.19 -5.45 -16.28
CA ASP A 450 -2.40 -4.47 -17.35
C ASP A 450 -2.96 -3.14 -16.84
N TYR A 451 -3.13 -3.00 -15.53
CA TYR A 451 -3.70 -1.80 -14.92
C TYR A 451 -2.91 -0.55 -15.34
N GLN A 452 -3.60 0.41 -15.92
CA GLN A 452 -3.02 1.70 -16.29
C GLN A 452 -3.35 2.72 -15.19
N PRO A 453 -2.34 3.30 -14.53
CA PRO A 453 -2.58 4.35 -13.54
C PRO A 453 -3.17 5.59 -14.19
N ALA A 454 -3.96 6.33 -13.42
CA ALA A 454 -4.47 7.62 -13.85
C ALA A 454 -3.30 8.58 -14.15
N ARG A 455 -3.51 9.49 -15.10
CA ARG A 455 -2.50 10.52 -15.40
C ARG A 455 -2.24 11.36 -14.15
N LEU A 456 -0.99 11.42 -13.72
CA LEU A 456 -0.55 12.30 -12.63
C LEU A 456 -0.45 13.73 -13.14
N LEU A 457 -0.94 14.69 -12.36
CA LEU A 457 -0.87 16.12 -12.67
C LEU A 457 0.55 16.66 -12.45
#